data_110ae3339684ee1b5a3e3d209a65c102
#
_entry.id   110ae3339684ee1b5a3e3d209a65c102
#
_cell.length_a   1.000
_cell.length_b   1.000
_cell.length_c   1.000
_cell.angle_alpha   90.00
_cell.angle_beta   90.00
_cell.angle_gamma   90.00
#
_symmetry.space_group_name_H-M   'P 1'
#
loop_
_entity.id
_entity.type
_entity.pdbx_description
1 polymer ?
#
loop_
_entity_poly.entity_id
_entity_poly.type
_entity_poly.pdbx_seq_one_letter_code
_entity_poly.pdbx_strand_id
1 'polypeptide(L)'
;MEEITWQDFERVELLAGTIVSVQPFPEARHPAYIIHADFGPKIGVLKSSAQITDRYHHEDLVGRQIIGVVNFPVKQVGPIRSQFLVTGFTCEDGGVVLAQPEQPVTNGLKLA
;
A
#
# COMPACT_ATOMS: atom_id res chain seq x y z
N MET A 1 -0.93 -17.62 -19.89
CA MET A 1 -1.32 -16.31 -19.34
C MET A 1 -1.38 -15.27 -20.46
N GLU A 2 -2.20 -14.26 -20.30
CA GLU A 2 -2.32 -13.18 -21.27
C GLU A 2 -1.06 -12.33 -21.29
N GLU A 3 -0.58 -12.00 -22.50
CA GLU A 3 0.55 -11.10 -22.67
C GLU A 3 0.10 -9.64 -22.54
N ILE A 4 0.96 -8.81 -21.95
CA ILE A 4 0.75 -7.36 -21.86
C ILE A 4 1.91 -6.64 -22.54
N THR A 5 1.74 -5.34 -22.79
CA THR A 5 2.78 -4.51 -23.37
C THR A 5 3.56 -3.76 -22.27
N TRP A 6 4.72 -3.20 -22.65
CA TRP A 6 5.48 -2.31 -21.76
C TRP A 6 4.63 -1.13 -21.31
N GLN A 7 3.82 -0.58 -22.22
CA GLN A 7 2.94 0.55 -21.92
C GLN A 7 1.88 0.18 -20.88
N ASP A 8 1.38 -1.05 -20.90
CA ASP A 8 0.43 -1.52 -19.89
C ASP A 8 1.04 -1.47 -18.49
N PHE A 9 2.27 -1.94 -18.35
CA PHE A 9 2.99 -1.88 -17.08
C PHE A 9 3.34 -0.46 -16.68
N GLU A 10 3.80 0.35 -17.62
CA GLU A 10 4.22 1.74 -17.35
C GLU A 10 3.08 2.64 -16.86
N ARG A 11 1.84 2.31 -17.20
CA ARG A 11 0.67 3.07 -16.72
C ARG A 11 0.36 2.86 -15.24
N VAL A 12 0.86 1.79 -14.66
CA VAL A 12 0.67 1.53 -13.23
C VAL A 12 1.75 2.29 -12.46
N GLU A 13 1.32 3.24 -11.62
CA GLU A 13 2.25 4.02 -10.80
C GLU A 13 2.53 3.29 -9.47
N LEU A 14 3.50 2.39 -9.53
CA LEU A 14 4.00 1.65 -8.37
C LEU A 14 5.15 2.43 -7.75
N LEU A 15 4.91 3.06 -6.61
CA LEU A 15 5.89 3.93 -5.96
C LEU A 15 6.30 3.37 -4.60
N ALA A 16 7.58 3.60 -4.25
CA ALA A 16 8.05 3.35 -2.89
C ALA A 16 7.51 4.42 -1.96
N GLY A 17 7.04 4.01 -0.79
CA GLY A 17 6.58 4.92 0.25
C GLY A 17 6.94 4.37 1.62
N THR A 18 7.09 5.27 2.59
CA THR A 18 7.37 4.91 3.98
C THR A 18 6.11 5.06 4.81
N ILE A 19 5.74 4.02 5.54
CA ILE A 19 4.61 4.06 6.46
C ILE A 19 4.93 5.02 7.60
N VAL A 20 4.09 6.03 7.80
CA VAL A 20 4.28 7.03 8.85
C VAL A 20 3.29 6.87 10.00
N SER A 21 2.13 6.27 9.78
CA SER A 21 1.20 5.92 10.84
C SER A 21 0.32 4.75 10.45
N VAL A 22 -0.10 3.98 11.45
CA VAL A 22 -1.00 2.84 11.28
C VAL A 22 -2.00 2.86 12.43
N GLN A 23 -3.28 2.71 12.12
CA GLN A 23 -4.34 2.66 13.10
C GLN A 23 -5.25 1.48 12.82
N PRO A 24 -5.82 0.83 13.85
CA PRO A 24 -6.91 -0.11 13.66
C PRO A 24 -8.09 0.59 12.95
N PHE A 25 -8.80 -0.17 12.14
CA PHE A 25 -9.97 0.33 11.42
C PHE A 25 -11.22 -0.48 11.82
N PRO A 26 -11.80 -0.22 13.01
CA PRO A 26 -12.92 -1.02 13.51
C PRO A 26 -14.19 -0.90 12.69
N GLU A 27 -14.38 0.20 11.96
CA GLU A 27 -15.56 0.41 11.12
C GLU A 27 -15.50 -0.36 9.79
N ALA A 28 -14.35 -0.93 9.44
CA ALA A 28 -14.22 -1.70 8.22
C ALA A 28 -15.00 -3.01 8.32
N ARG A 29 -15.58 -3.43 7.18
CA ARG A 29 -16.35 -4.67 7.09
C ARG A 29 -15.51 -5.91 7.40
N HIS A 30 -14.25 -5.90 6.95
CA HIS A 30 -13.25 -6.93 7.22
C HIS A 30 -12.11 -6.31 8.02
N PRO A 31 -11.43 -7.09 8.89
CA PRO A 31 -10.30 -6.55 9.65
C PRO A 31 -9.29 -5.85 8.76
N ALA A 32 -8.98 -4.60 9.09
CA ALA A 32 -8.08 -3.76 8.30
C ALA A 32 -7.36 -2.76 9.18
N TYR A 33 -6.29 -2.18 8.62
CA TYR A 33 -5.62 -1.01 9.19
C TYR A 33 -5.83 0.19 8.29
N ILE A 34 -5.86 1.38 8.89
CA ILE A 34 -5.71 2.64 8.16
C ILE A 34 -4.23 2.96 8.15
N ILE A 35 -3.62 2.99 6.97
CA ILE A 35 -2.19 3.24 6.79
C ILE A 35 -2.00 4.59 6.13
N HIS A 36 -1.14 5.42 6.73
CA HIS A 36 -0.63 6.62 6.07
C HIS A 36 0.80 6.33 5.64
N ALA A 37 1.12 6.61 4.37
CA ALA A 37 2.45 6.42 3.82
C ALA A 37 2.90 7.67 3.08
N ASP A 38 4.18 8.00 3.24
CA ASP A 38 4.82 9.13 2.59
C ASP A 38 5.47 8.65 1.29
N PHE A 39 4.95 9.16 0.17
CA PHE A 39 5.43 8.85 -1.18
C PHE A 39 6.33 9.95 -1.74
N GLY A 40 6.92 10.77 -0.88
CA GLY A 40 7.83 11.82 -1.28
C GLY A 40 7.15 13.17 -1.51
N PRO A 41 7.94 14.22 -1.75
CA PRO A 41 7.40 15.59 -1.79
C PRO A 41 6.45 15.85 -2.96
N LYS A 42 6.54 15.09 -4.04
CA LYS A 42 5.68 15.28 -5.22
C LYS A 42 4.27 14.73 -4.97
N ILE A 43 4.17 13.59 -4.34
CA ILE A 43 2.89 12.91 -4.08
C ILE A 43 2.37 13.21 -2.69
N GLY A 44 3.29 13.25 -1.70
CA GLY A 44 2.94 13.49 -0.31
C GLY A 44 2.48 12.25 0.43
N VAL A 45 1.80 12.47 1.55
CA VAL A 45 1.28 11.41 2.40
C VAL A 45 -0.13 11.04 1.94
N LEU A 46 -0.32 9.77 1.64
CA LEU A 46 -1.63 9.22 1.26
C LEU A 46 -2.09 8.21 2.30
N LYS A 47 -3.40 7.99 2.38
CA LYS A 47 -3.98 6.99 3.29
C LYS A 47 -4.64 5.86 2.51
N SER A 48 -4.64 4.68 3.12
CA SER A 48 -5.22 3.49 2.55
C SER A 48 -5.86 2.64 3.64
N SER A 49 -6.94 1.96 3.30
CA SER A 49 -7.46 0.85 4.09
C SER A 49 -6.81 -0.43 3.58
N ALA A 50 -6.11 -1.16 4.45
CA ALA A 50 -5.36 -2.34 4.06
C ALA A 50 -5.71 -3.55 4.93
N GLN A 51 -6.14 -4.64 4.29
CA GLN A 51 -6.51 -5.89 4.97
C GLN A 51 -5.27 -6.75 5.22
N ILE A 52 -4.39 -6.27 6.09
CA ILE A 52 -3.09 -6.91 6.39
C ILE A 52 -2.92 -7.22 7.87
N THR A 53 -4.02 -7.43 8.60
CA THR A 53 -3.97 -7.57 10.06
C THR A 53 -3.47 -8.92 10.54
N ASP A 54 -3.48 -9.95 9.69
CA ASP A 54 -3.19 -11.33 10.12
C ASP A 54 -1.71 -11.52 10.49
N ARG A 55 -0.80 -10.87 9.78
CA ARG A 55 0.64 -11.10 9.95
C ARG A 55 1.39 -9.95 10.59
N TYR A 56 0.72 -8.82 10.81
CA TYR A 56 1.39 -7.60 11.29
C TYR A 56 0.65 -6.98 12.45
N HIS A 57 1.39 -6.65 13.49
CA HIS A 57 0.91 -5.70 14.49
C HIS A 57 1.09 -4.29 13.95
N HIS A 58 0.10 -3.42 14.16
CA HIS A 58 0.15 -2.06 13.62
C HIS A 58 1.40 -1.29 14.07
N GLU A 59 1.89 -1.55 15.28
CA GLU A 59 3.07 -0.88 15.82
C GLU A 59 4.35 -1.23 15.08
N ASP A 60 4.43 -2.43 14.48
CA ASP A 60 5.64 -2.91 13.81
C ASP A 60 5.75 -2.41 12.36
N LEU A 61 4.70 -1.77 11.85
CA LEU A 61 4.65 -1.32 10.47
C LEU A 61 5.22 0.08 10.25
N VAL A 62 5.19 0.93 11.28
CA VAL A 62 5.66 2.31 11.16
C VAL A 62 7.17 2.32 10.85
N GLY A 63 7.55 3.08 9.85
CA GLY A 63 8.94 3.18 9.38
C GLY A 63 9.30 2.20 8.27
N ARG A 64 8.47 1.20 7.98
CA ARG A 64 8.72 0.28 6.87
C ARG A 64 8.42 0.93 5.54
N GLN A 65 9.21 0.59 4.53
CA GLN A 65 8.87 0.94 3.16
C GLN A 65 7.96 -0.12 2.56
N ILE A 66 7.04 0.35 1.74
CA ILE A 66 6.09 -0.46 0.98
C ILE A 66 6.13 -0.03 -0.48
N ILE A 67 5.45 -0.77 -1.32
CA ILE A 67 5.20 -0.40 -2.70
C ILE A 67 3.70 -0.17 -2.82
N GLY A 68 3.31 1.02 -3.20
CA GLY A 68 1.90 1.39 -3.36
C GLY A 68 1.55 1.75 -4.79
N VAL A 69 0.35 1.40 -5.22
CA VAL A 69 -0.22 1.90 -6.47
C VAL A 69 -0.95 3.19 -6.16
N VAL A 70 -0.49 4.30 -6.74
CA VAL A 70 -0.98 5.63 -6.37
C VAL A 70 -1.91 6.26 -7.41
N ASN A 71 -2.17 5.58 -8.51
CA ASN A 71 -3.01 6.14 -9.57
C ASN A 71 -4.31 5.38 -9.84
N PHE A 72 -4.83 4.64 -8.85
CA PHE A 72 -6.21 4.21 -8.87
C PHE A 72 -7.14 5.36 -8.46
N PRO A 73 -8.40 5.35 -8.92
CA PRO A 73 -9.40 6.24 -8.35
C PRO A 73 -9.52 6.06 -6.85
N VAL A 74 -9.82 7.14 -6.13
CA VAL A 74 -10.06 7.08 -4.69
C VAL A 74 -11.27 6.17 -4.43
N LYS A 75 -11.13 5.25 -3.46
CA LYS A 75 -12.18 4.31 -3.09
C LYS A 75 -12.72 4.63 -1.71
N GLN A 76 -14.03 4.77 -1.60
CA GLN A 76 -14.69 4.93 -0.31
C GLN A 76 -14.73 3.57 0.40
N VAL A 77 -14.17 3.50 1.61
CA VAL A 77 -14.18 2.31 2.46
C VAL A 77 -14.70 2.73 3.83
N GLY A 78 -15.98 2.45 4.11
CA GLY A 78 -16.62 2.98 5.31
C GLY A 78 -16.48 4.50 5.37
N PRO A 79 -16.01 5.05 6.50
CA PRO A 79 -15.87 6.51 6.65
C PRO A 79 -14.62 7.11 6.01
N ILE A 80 -13.71 6.32 5.44
CA ILE A 80 -12.47 6.86 4.87
C ILE A 80 -12.44 6.75 3.35
N ARG A 81 -11.63 7.62 2.76
CA ARG A 81 -11.33 7.59 1.32
C ARG A 81 -9.94 7.01 1.13
N SER A 82 -9.87 5.77 0.65
CA SER A 82 -8.63 5.06 0.39
C SER A 82 -8.00 5.58 -0.91
N GLN A 83 -6.77 6.09 -0.83
CA GLN A 83 -6.13 6.85 -1.90
C GLN A 83 -5.08 6.05 -2.66
N PHE A 84 -4.61 4.93 -2.11
CA PHE A 84 -3.65 4.08 -2.79
C PHE A 84 -3.87 2.62 -2.39
N LEU A 85 -3.29 1.72 -3.18
CA LEU A 85 -3.30 0.29 -2.89
C LEU A 85 -1.98 -0.12 -2.29
N VAL A 86 -2.01 -0.72 -1.10
CA VAL A 86 -0.84 -1.39 -0.52
C VAL A 86 -0.67 -2.73 -1.23
N THR A 87 0.49 -2.97 -1.84
CA THR A 87 0.74 -4.22 -2.54
C THR A 87 1.28 -5.30 -1.62
N GLY A 88 0.97 -6.54 -1.95
CA GLY A 88 1.45 -7.68 -1.17
C GLY A 88 1.04 -8.99 -1.82
N PHE A 89 1.49 -10.07 -1.20
CA PHE A 89 1.21 -11.42 -1.65
C PHE A 89 0.15 -12.03 -0.75
N THR A 90 -0.99 -12.41 -1.31
CA THR A 90 -2.00 -13.14 -0.56
C THR A 90 -1.55 -14.60 -0.45
N CYS A 91 -1.28 -15.02 0.78
CA CYS A 91 -0.80 -16.36 1.05
C CYS A 91 -1.95 -17.36 1.08
N GLU A 92 -1.61 -18.66 1.13
CA GLU A 92 -2.59 -19.74 1.10
C GLU A 92 -3.55 -19.70 2.29
N ASP A 93 -3.08 -19.20 3.43
CA ASP A 93 -3.90 -19.03 4.65
C ASP A 93 -4.77 -17.76 4.63
N GLY A 94 -4.70 -16.97 3.57
CA GLY A 94 -5.42 -15.71 3.44
C GLY A 94 -4.69 -14.50 3.98
N GLY A 95 -3.59 -14.69 4.72
CA GLY A 95 -2.76 -13.58 5.20
C GLY A 95 -1.96 -12.95 4.08
N VAL A 96 -1.63 -11.67 4.24
CA VAL A 96 -0.89 -10.91 3.23
C VAL A 96 0.52 -10.65 3.69
N VAL A 97 1.50 -10.95 2.84
CA VAL A 97 2.89 -10.56 3.02
C VAL A 97 3.15 -9.32 2.15
N LEU A 98 3.60 -8.24 2.75
CA LEU A 98 3.82 -6.98 2.06
C LEU A 98 4.94 -7.08 1.03
N ALA A 99 4.74 -6.44 -0.13
CA ALA A 99 5.82 -6.18 -1.07
C ALA A 99 6.60 -4.96 -0.58
N GLN A 100 7.93 -5.04 -0.63
CA GLN A 100 8.79 -3.95 -0.18
C GLN A 100 10.05 -3.89 -1.01
N PRO A 101 10.72 -2.73 -1.08
CA PRO A 101 12.07 -2.67 -1.63
C PRO A 101 13.00 -3.53 -0.78
N GLU A 102 13.88 -4.28 -1.42
CA GLU A 102 14.85 -5.13 -0.73
C GLU A 102 15.85 -4.31 0.09
N GLN A 103 16.12 -3.09 -0.35
CA GLN A 103 16.94 -2.10 0.36
C GLN A 103 16.18 -0.78 0.42
N PRO A 104 16.48 0.10 1.37
CA PRO A 104 15.85 1.42 1.42
C PRO A 104 16.10 2.20 0.12
N VAL A 105 15.03 2.83 -0.38
CA VAL A 105 15.10 3.69 -1.55
C VAL A 105 14.41 5.02 -1.24
N THR A 106 14.62 6.02 -2.09
CA THR A 106 13.96 7.31 -1.93
C THR A 106 12.45 7.16 -2.11
N ASN A 107 11.67 7.73 -1.19
CA ASN A 107 10.22 7.75 -1.32
C ASN A 107 9.80 8.44 -2.62
N GLY A 108 8.88 7.83 -3.33
CA GLY A 108 8.39 8.31 -4.60
C GLY A 108 9.09 7.71 -5.81
N LEU A 109 10.15 6.91 -5.63
CA LEU A 109 10.76 6.21 -6.76
C LEU A 109 9.77 5.19 -7.33
N LYS A 110 9.69 5.16 -8.65
CA LYS A 110 8.82 4.26 -9.38
C LYS A 110 9.48 2.92 -9.60
N LEU A 111 8.74 1.86 -9.33
CA LEU A 111 9.13 0.50 -9.69
C LEU A 111 9.02 0.35 -11.20
N ALA A 112 10.07 -0.11 -11.81
CA ALA A 112 10.14 -0.24 -13.27
C ALA A 112 10.42 -1.68 -13.70
#